data_7c392ada60749bce0fb975a40703a119
#
_entry.id   7c392ada60749bce0fb975a40703a119
#
_cell.length_a   1.000
_cell.length_b   1.000
_cell.length_c   1.000
_cell.angle_alpha   90.00
_cell.angle_beta   90.00
_cell.angle_gamma   90.00
#
_symmetry.space_group_name_H-M   'P 1'
#
loop_
_entity.id
_entity.type
_entity.pdbx_description
1 polymer ?
#
loop_
_entity_poly.entity_id
_entity_poly.type
_entity_poly.pdbx_seq_one_letter_code
_entity_poly.pdbx_strand_id
1 'polypeptide(L)'
;AYTTVSKEELEVRLGSQDIPMALNTTPSVYATQQGGGAGDARINVRGFNQRNVAVMINGVPQNDMENGWVYWSNWDGVADAANSIQLQRGLSAVNLATPSIGGTMNIITDPASNERGGKFKQEGGAGNFLKTTFNYNTGLMLGDKLALSGTLVRKTGDGIIDATWTDAWAYYLGSSLQLNEDHRFELYAIGAPQRHGQNLYKQNIATYSQDLASDVDGYDVTAFAEGNKFETEAGRTFNQNWGPVSSDYTGKQYWYMYGVGGLFGGGNQPRYNSNFLNERENFFHKPLVNLNHFMTINEKTRLSSVLYWSGGSGGGTGTYGSSFRKPAVDGNRWWASSPWGWDWDAAIATNSDRVDTKFHPTENRSKGILRNSINRQNTYGLISKLNYDVSDELEIQVGLDWRTAGIEHAREVRDLLGGDYYVDYADDNVPDGKVVRLGDEIAYHNSTTVDWIGGFLQGNYTKDKLNLYGMGGISSIK
;
A
#
# COMPACT_ATOMS: atom_id res chain seq x y z
N ALA A 1 19.74 8.50 16.98
CA ALA A 1 19.57 7.09 17.38
C ALA A 1 19.23 6.25 16.16
N TYR A 2 20.04 5.26 15.90
CA TYR A 2 20.00 4.39 14.72
C TYR A 2 19.70 2.96 15.16
N THR A 3 18.89 2.25 14.39
CA THR A 3 18.57 0.83 14.62
C THR A 3 18.57 0.11 13.28
N THR A 4 19.20 -1.04 13.22
CA THR A 4 19.12 -1.96 12.08
C THR A 4 18.37 -3.21 12.51
N VAL A 5 17.34 -3.60 11.77
CA VAL A 5 16.70 -4.91 11.86
C VAL A 5 17.32 -5.78 10.77
N SER A 6 17.95 -6.87 11.16
CA SER A 6 18.66 -7.76 10.23
C SER A 6 17.70 -8.64 9.43
N LYS A 7 18.23 -9.30 8.40
CA LYS A 7 17.48 -10.27 7.59
C LYS A 7 16.91 -11.41 8.43
N GLU A 8 17.70 -11.96 9.35
CA GLU A 8 17.31 -13.05 10.23
C GLU A 8 16.17 -12.63 11.17
N GLU A 9 16.23 -11.40 11.70
CA GLU A 9 15.15 -10.84 12.52
C GLU A 9 13.86 -10.63 11.70
N LEU A 10 13.97 -10.14 10.46
CA LEU A 10 12.84 -9.97 9.56
C LEU A 10 12.17 -11.30 9.22
N GLU A 11 12.95 -12.34 8.95
CA GLU A 11 12.46 -13.69 8.63
C GLU A 11 11.63 -14.30 9.77
N VAL A 12 11.96 -13.96 11.02
CA VAL A 12 11.23 -14.46 12.20
C VAL A 12 10.01 -13.60 12.53
N ARG A 13 10.12 -12.27 12.33
CA ARG A 13 9.10 -11.31 12.80
C ARG A 13 7.97 -11.06 11.81
N LEU A 14 8.25 -11.14 10.50
CA LEU A 14 7.25 -10.77 9.50
C LEU A 14 6.10 -11.76 9.42
N GLY A 15 6.36 -13.06 9.20
CA GLY A 15 5.29 -14.05 9.03
C GLY A 15 4.22 -13.58 8.05
N SER A 16 2.98 -13.44 8.55
CA SER A 16 1.84 -12.90 7.80
C SER A 16 1.71 -11.37 7.87
N GLN A 17 2.57 -10.69 8.66
CA GLN A 17 2.39 -9.29 9.02
C GLN A 17 2.98 -8.34 7.96
N ASP A 18 2.50 -7.09 7.97
CA ASP A 18 3.05 -6.02 7.16
C ASP A 18 4.41 -5.53 7.70
N ILE A 19 5.22 -4.95 6.82
CA ILE A 19 6.59 -4.50 7.12
C ILE A 19 6.71 -3.67 8.42
N PRO A 20 5.82 -2.67 8.69
CA PRO A 20 5.91 -1.88 9.91
C PRO A 20 5.85 -2.69 11.20
N MET A 21 5.13 -3.82 11.19
CA MET A 21 4.95 -4.65 12.38
C MET A 21 6.25 -5.27 12.87
N ALA A 22 7.19 -5.55 11.97
CA ALA A 22 8.52 -6.05 12.31
C ALA A 22 9.35 -5.05 13.15
N LEU A 23 8.95 -3.77 13.16
CA LEU A 23 9.63 -2.69 13.87
C LEU A 23 9.07 -2.40 15.26
N ASN A 24 7.99 -3.05 15.69
CA ASN A 24 7.35 -2.79 17.00
C ASN A 24 8.25 -3.05 18.20
N THR A 25 9.31 -3.83 18.05
CA THR A 25 10.32 -4.04 19.09
C THR A 25 11.40 -2.94 19.11
N THR A 26 11.36 -2.01 18.15
CA THR A 26 12.31 -0.90 18.06
C THR A 26 11.86 0.23 19.00
N PRO A 27 12.72 0.75 19.88
CA PRO A 27 12.35 1.85 20.78
C PRO A 27 11.80 3.07 20.04
N SER A 28 10.73 3.67 20.57
CA SER A 28 10.02 4.83 20.00
C SER A 28 9.32 4.59 18.67
N VAL A 29 9.08 3.32 18.30
CA VAL A 29 8.26 2.91 17.18
C VAL A 29 6.96 2.31 17.69
N TYR A 30 5.86 2.71 17.09
CA TYR A 30 4.54 2.12 17.31
C TYR A 30 3.90 1.83 15.96
N ALA A 31 3.73 0.56 15.66
CA ALA A 31 3.04 0.13 14.45
C ALA A 31 1.76 -0.62 14.81
N THR A 32 0.71 -0.37 14.04
CA THR A 32 -0.58 -1.04 14.18
C THR A 32 -0.97 -1.68 12.87
N GLN A 33 -1.48 -2.89 12.96
CA GLN A 33 -2.16 -3.55 11.87
C GLN A 33 -3.61 -3.06 11.82
N GLN A 34 -4.11 -2.74 10.65
CA GLN A 34 -5.49 -2.30 10.45
C GLN A 34 -6.18 -3.24 9.45
N GLY A 35 -7.48 -3.06 9.26
CA GLY A 35 -8.23 -3.70 8.19
C GLY A 35 -8.38 -5.22 8.27
N GLY A 36 -7.98 -5.87 9.36
CA GLY A 36 -8.11 -7.32 9.50
C GLY A 36 -6.85 -8.12 9.15
N GLY A 37 -5.76 -7.44 8.75
CA GLY A 37 -4.46 -8.09 8.73
C GLY A 37 -3.68 -8.13 7.43
N ALA A 38 -4.15 -7.57 6.34
CA ALA A 38 -3.40 -7.52 5.10
C ALA A 38 -3.27 -6.09 4.60
N GLY A 39 -2.02 -5.58 4.54
CA GLY A 39 -1.65 -4.41 3.76
C GLY A 39 -2.03 -3.03 4.30
N ASP A 40 -2.69 -2.93 5.43
CA ASP A 40 -3.21 -1.65 5.96
C ASP A 40 -2.50 -1.18 7.23
N ALA A 41 -1.28 -1.66 7.50
CA ALA A 41 -0.52 -1.24 8.66
C ALA A 41 -0.21 0.27 8.67
N ARG A 42 0.02 0.79 9.87
CA ARG A 42 0.43 2.18 10.10
C ARG A 42 1.65 2.18 11.02
N ILE A 43 2.52 3.17 10.84
CA ILE A 43 3.70 3.35 11.68
C ILE A 43 3.77 4.78 12.20
N ASN A 44 4.11 4.89 13.48
CA ASN A 44 4.49 6.13 14.13
C ASN A 44 5.91 5.99 14.67
N VAL A 45 6.72 7.02 14.47
CA VAL A 45 8.09 7.08 14.99
C VAL A 45 8.21 8.33 15.86
N ARG A 46 8.55 8.17 17.15
CA ARG A 46 8.59 9.26 18.12
C ARG A 46 7.29 10.06 18.22
N GLY A 47 6.13 9.41 18.06
CA GLY A 47 4.82 10.05 18.03
C GLY A 47 4.42 10.71 16.70
N PHE A 48 5.34 10.83 15.74
CA PHE A 48 5.03 11.33 14.41
C PHE A 48 4.47 10.22 13.53
N ASN A 49 3.37 10.48 12.83
CA ASN A 49 2.80 9.53 11.88
C ASN A 49 3.69 9.38 10.62
N GLN A 50 3.43 8.35 9.83
CA GLN A 50 4.26 7.98 8.68
C GLN A 50 4.41 9.05 7.59
N ARG A 51 3.56 10.07 7.51
CA ARG A 51 3.74 11.21 6.58
C ARG A 51 4.95 12.08 6.94
N ASN A 52 5.37 12.01 8.20
CA ASN A 52 6.51 12.74 8.76
C ASN A 52 7.74 11.84 8.95
N VAL A 53 7.73 10.65 8.36
CA VAL A 53 8.83 9.69 8.34
C VAL A 53 9.18 9.44 6.88
N ALA A 54 10.43 9.72 6.48
CA ALA A 54 10.87 9.37 5.13
C ALA A 54 11.04 7.85 5.04
N VAL A 55 10.21 7.19 4.23
CA VAL A 55 10.28 5.76 3.96
C VAL A 55 10.95 5.55 2.60
N MET A 56 12.00 4.75 2.57
CA MET A 56 12.78 4.49 1.36
C MET A 56 12.95 2.99 1.09
N ILE A 57 13.11 2.67 -0.18
CA ILE A 57 13.59 1.36 -0.66
C ILE A 57 14.80 1.61 -1.52
N ASN A 58 15.95 1.08 -1.14
CA ASN A 58 17.25 1.29 -1.82
C ASN A 58 17.55 2.77 -2.10
N GLY A 59 17.21 3.65 -1.16
CA GLY A 59 17.41 5.10 -1.28
C GLY A 59 16.33 5.85 -2.06
N VAL A 60 15.33 5.19 -2.63
CA VAL A 60 14.21 5.80 -3.34
C VAL A 60 13.06 6.08 -2.37
N PRO A 61 12.62 7.33 -2.20
CA PRO A 61 11.48 7.69 -1.35
C PRO A 61 10.17 7.06 -1.84
N GLN A 62 9.39 6.51 -0.92
CA GLN A 62 8.12 5.84 -1.18
C GLN A 62 6.92 6.62 -0.70
N ASN A 63 7.12 7.69 0.07
CA ASN A 63 6.03 8.58 0.46
C ASN A 63 5.37 9.16 -0.78
N ASP A 64 4.06 9.06 -0.83
CA ASP A 64 3.25 9.60 -1.94
C ASP A 64 3.47 11.11 -2.10
N MET A 65 3.66 11.57 -3.34
CA MET A 65 4.02 12.97 -3.62
C MET A 65 2.86 13.95 -3.41
N GLU A 66 1.63 13.48 -3.43
CA GLU A 66 0.45 14.31 -3.24
C GLU A 66 0.09 14.47 -1.75
N ASN A 67 0.13 13.37 -0.98
CA ASN A 67 -0.40 13.35 0.38
C ASN A 67 0.61 12.89 1.46
N GLY A 68 1.82 12.48 1.06
CA GLY A 68 2.89 12.03 1.95
C GLY A 68 2.68 10.65 2.58
N TRP A 69 1.62 9.93 2.21
CA TRP A 69 1.27 8.64 2.81
C TRP A 69 2.12 7.49 2.24
N VAL A 70 2.27 6.42 3.01
CA VAL A 70 2.83 5.15 2.54
C VAL A 70 1.75 4.07 2.67
N TYR A 71 1.40 3.45 1.55
CA TYR A 71 0.44 2.36 1.50
C TYR A 71 1.22 1.04 1.54
N TRP A 72 1.23 0.39 2.69
CA TRP A 72 2.09 -0.78 2.94
C TRP A 72 1.69 -2.00 2.12
N SER A 73 0.42 -2.11 1.72
CA SER A 73 -0.04 -3.12 0.77
C SER A 73 0.71 -3.11 -0.57
N ASN A 74 1.20 -1.94 -0.99
CA ASN A 74 1.99 -1.80 -2.23
C ASN A 74 3.39 -2.44 -2.14
N TRP A 75 3.80 -2.84 -0.94
CA TRP A 75 5.12 -3.41 -0.64
C TRP A 75 5.04 -4.75 0.10
N ASP A 76 3.85 -5.36 0.11
CA ASP A 76 3.63 -6.65 0.75
C ASP A 76 4.51 -7.74 0.10
N GLY A 77 5.29 -8.44 0.93
CA GLY A 77 6.27 -9.43 0.48
C GLY A 77 7.64 -8.88 0.03
N VAL A 78 7.80 -7.57 -0.13
CA VAL A 78 9.09 -6.98 -0.54
C VAL A 78 10.17 -7.15 0.54
N ALA A 79 9.80 -7.16 1.80
CA ALA A 79 10.77 -7.37 2.88
C ALA A 79 11.37 -8.79 2.91
N ASP A 80 10.78 -9.78 2.23
CA ASP A 80 11.40 -11.09 2.05
C ASP A 80 12.67 -11.05 1.18
N ALA A 81 12.85 -9.97 0.41
CA ALA A 81 14.06 -9.70 -0.36
C ALA A 81 15.06 -8.81 0.38
N ALA A 82 14.68 -8.20 1.51
CA ALA A 82 15.52 -7.24 2.21
C ALA A 82 16.69 -7.92 2.94
N ASN A 83 17.86 -7.28 2.88
CA ASN A 83 19.02 -7.61 3.71
C ASN A 83 18.89 -6.96 5.10
N SER A 84 18.29 -5.79 5.17
CA SER A 84 18.02 -5.10 6.44
C SER A 84 16.98 -4.00 6.30
N ILE A 85 16.40 -3.60 7.43
CA ILE A 85 15.65 -2.34 7.55
C ILE A 85 16.42 -1.44 8.53
N GLN A 86 16.81 -0.27 8.03
CA GLN A 86 17.51 0.73 8.81
C GLN A 86 16.52 1.81 9.22
N LEU A 87 16.43 2.08 10.52
CA LEU A 87 15.60 3.15 11.06
C LEU A 87 16.48 4.15 11.81
N GLN A 88 16.49 5.37 11.32
CA GLN A 88 17.08 6.50 12.01
C GLN A 88 15.96 7.35 12.62
N ARG A 89 16.05 7.62 13.92
CA ARG A 89 15.04 8.37 14.69
C ARG A 89 15.46 9.81 14.87
N GLY A 90 14.59 10.75 14.49
CA GLY A 90 14.83 12.20 14.62
C GLY A 90 15.42 12.84 13.38
N LEU A 91 15.71 14.13 13.49
CA LEU A 91 16.13 15.01 12.40
C LEU A 91 17.53 14.74 11.84
N SER A 92 18.29 13.82 12.40
CA SER A 92 19.67 13.62 12.01
C SER A 92 19.79 12.94 10.65
N ALA A 93 20.61 13.51 9.78
CA ALA A 93 21.13 12.95 8.55
C ALA A 93 20.09 12.47 7.53
N VAL A 94 19.03 13.22 7.33
CA VAL A 94 18.17 12.98 6.18
C VAL A 94 18.87 13.53 4.94
N ASN A 95 19.54 12.64 4.26
CA ASN A 95 20.16 12.91 2.96
C ASN A 95 19.13 13.13 1.84
N LEU A 96 18.03 13.79 2.14
CA LEU A 96 16.94 14.13 1.25
C LEU A 96 16.34 15.49 1.66
N ALA A 97 15.87 16.24 0.70
CA ALA A 97 15.09 17.45 0.95
C ALA A 97 13.64 17.14 1.43
N THR A 98 13.34 15.89 1.78
CA THR A 98 12.01 15.43 2.18
C THR A 98 11.78 15.64 3.68
N PRO A 99 10.61 16.15 4.11
CA PRO A 99 10.27 16.25 5.52
C PRO A 99 10.34 14.88 6.23
N SER A 100 11.11 14.79 7.28
CA SER A 100 11.34 13.55 8.03
C SER A 100 11.62 13.80 9.50
N ILE A 101 10.80 14.68 10.09
CA ILE A 101 10.93 15.10 11.50
C ILE A 101 10.84 13.90 12.47
N GLY A 102 10.06 12.88 12.13
CA GLY A 102 9.94 11.63 12.89
C GLY A 102 11.18 10.75 12.76
N GLY A 103 11.79 10.74 11.59
CA GLY A 103 12.94 9.91 11.26
C GLY A 103 12.94 9.43 9.82
N THR A 104 13.87 8.52 9.52
CA THR A 104 14.04 7.91 8.20
C THR A 104 14.08 6.40 8.33
N MET A 105 13.32 5.70 7.52
CA MET A 105 13.32 4.26 7.37
C MET A 105 13.80 3.89 5.97
N ASN A 106 14.79 3.01 5.85
CA ASN A 106 15.28 2.53 4.57
C ASN A 106 15.30 1.00 4.55
N ILE A 107 14.58 0.41 3.61
CA ILE A 107 14.61 -1.01 3.30
C ILE A 107 15.74 -1.22 2.30
N ILE A 108 16.71 -2.02 2.67
CA ILE A 108 17.94 -2.23 1.89
C ILE A 108 17.97 -3.65 1.37
N THR A 109 18.19 -3.78 0.07
CA THR A 109 18.56 -5.03 -0.59
C THR A 109 19.96 -4.86 -1.16
N ASP A 110 20.80 -5.87 -1.01
CA ASP A 110 22.20 -5.81 -1.48
C ASP A 110 22.59 -7.15 -2.13
N PRO A 111 22.55 -7.24 -3.47
CA PRO A 111 22.94 -8.45 -4.19
C PRO A 111 24.38 -8.87 -3.94
N ALA A 112 25.30 -7.91 -3.77
CA ALA A 112 26.73 -8.18 -3.62
C ALA A 112 27.09 -8.77 -2.25
N SER A 113 26.29 -8.51 -1.21
CA SER A 113 26.51 -9.06 0.13
C SER A 113 26.00 -10.49 0.33
N ASN A 114 25.19 -10.99 -0.62
CA ASN A 114 24.60 -12.32 -0.51
C ASN A 114 25.55 -13.40 -1.03
N GLU A 115 25.70 -14.49 -0.29
CA GLU A 115 26.36 -15.68 -0.77
C GLU A 115 25.56 -16.40 -1.86
N ARG A 116 26.23 -17.21 -2.69
CA ARG A 116 25.57 -18.02 -3.69
C ARG A 116 24.68 -19.07 -3.04
N GLY A 117 23.40 -19.06 -3.41
CA GLY A 117 22.45 -20.05 -2.91
C GLY A 117 21.01 -19.73 -3.28
N GLY A 118 20.16 -20.71 -3.05
CA GLY A 118 18.71 -20.57 -3.17
C GLY A 118 18.01 -20.95 -1.87
N LYS A 119 16.87 -20.28 -1.62
CA LYS A 119 16.01 -20.57 -0.47
C LYS A 119 14.58 -20.74 -0.94
N PHE A 120 13.96 -21.80 -0.51
CA PHE A 120 12.51 -22.00 -0.61
C PHE A 120 11.94 -21.98 0.81
N LYS A 121 10.93 -21.14 1.04
CA LYS A 121 10.26 -21.02 2.35
C LYS A 121 8.76 -21.14 2.14
N GLN A 122 8.13 -21.98 2.98
CA GLN A 122 6.69 -22.13 3.03
C GLN A 122 6.21 -21.76 4.43
N GLU A 123 5.23 -20.86 4.52
CA GLU A 123 4.63 -20.41 5.77
C GLU A 123 3.13 -20.64 5.72
N GLY A 124 2.56 -21.13 6.82
CA GLY A 124 1.13 -21.35 6.99
C GLY A 124 0.64 -20.77 8.31
N GLY A 125 -0.62 -20.40 8.38
CA GLY A 125 -1.19 -19.77 9.58
C GLY A 125 -2.72 -19.77 9.61
N ALA A 126 -3.28 -19.10 10.60
CA ALA A 126 -4.72 -18.94 10.75
C ALA A 126 -5.34 -18.23 9.55
N GLY A 127 -6.64 -18.46 9.31
CA GLY A 127 -7.36 -17.88 8.18
C GLY A 127 -6.86 -18.41 6.83
N ASN A 128 -6.48 -19.69 6.77
CA ASN A 128 -5.95 -20.36 5.57
C ASN A 128 -4.74 -19.62 4.96
N PHE A 129 -3.99 -18.90 5.83
CA PHE A 129 -2.81 -18.17 5.39
C PHE A 129 -1.78 -19.14 4.81
N LEU A 130 -1.33 -18.81 3.59
CA LEU A 130 -0.27 -19.53 2.90
C LEU A 130 0.65 -18.52 2.22
N LYS A 131 1.96 -18.58 2.54
CA LYS A 131 2.98 -17.76 1.89
C LYS A 131 4.12 -18.64 1.40
N THR A 132 4.42 -18.54 0.12
CA THR A 132 5.51 -19.24 -0.55
C THR A 132 6.54 -18.22 -1.00
N THR A 133 7.77 -18.36 -0.56
CA THR A 133 8.90 -17.51 -0.97
C THR A 133 9.96 -18.34 -1.65
N PHE A 134 10.38 -17.90 -2.83
CA PHE A 134 11.55 -18.40 -3.54
C PHE A 134 12.55 -17.27 -3.66
N ASN A 135 13.79 -17.52 -3.23
CA ASN A 135 14.91 -16.58 -3.36
C ASN A 135 16.10 -17.31 -3.98
N TYR A 136 16.82 -16.60 -4.86
CA TYR A 136 18.08 -17.08 -5.42
C TYR A 136 19.10 -15.94 -5.55
N ASN A 137 20.33 -16.21 -5.12
CA ASN A 137 21.46 -15.30 -5.21
C ASN A 137 22.60 -16.00 -5.94
N THR A 138 23.23 -15.29 -6.86
CA THR A 138 24.39 -15.86 -7.59
C THR A 138 25.67 -15.83 -6.78
N GLY A 139 25.71 -15.01 -5.70
CA GLY A 139 26.95 -14.53 -5.13
C GLY A 139 27.75 -13.68 -6.13
N LEU A 140 28.95 -13.30 -5.77
CA LEU A 140 29.86 -12.58 -6.66
C LEU A 140 30.34 -13.50 -7.78
N MET A 141 30.28 -13.01 -9.02
CA MET A 141 30.68 -13.67 -10.27
C MET A 141 31.63 -12.78 -11.06
N LEU A 142 32.23 -13.32 -12.14
CA LEU A 142 33.10 -12.60 -13.09
C LEU A 142 34.26 -11.90 -12.40
N GLY A 143 34.95 -12.59 -11.48
CA GLY A 143 36.05 -12.02 -10.69
C GLY A 143 35.57 -10.95 -9.72
N ASP A 144 34.51 -11.27 -9.01
CA ASP A 144 33.86 -10.46 -7.96
C ASP A 144 33.25 -9.14 -8.44
N LYS A 145 32.95 -9.06 -9.74
CA LYS A 145 32.37 -7.82 -10.36
C LYS A 145 30.87 -7.81 -10.49
N LEU A 146 30.21 -8.95 -10.57
CA LEU A 146 28.77 -9.04 -10.81
C LEU A 146 28.10 -9.90 -9.76
N ALA A 147 27.00 -9.42 -9.20
CA ALA A 147 26.09 -10.22 -8.39
C ALA A 147 24.63 -10.00 -8.85
N LEU A 148 23.85 -11.08 -8.85
CA LEU A 148 22.44 -11.06 -9.17
C LEU A 148 21.64 -11.69 -8.03
N SER A 149 20.48 -11.11 -7.73
CA SER A 149 19.53 -11.63 -6.75
C SER A 149 18.13 -11.58 -7.28
N GLY A 150 17.33 -12.60 -6.98
CA GLY A 150 15.91 -12.62 -7.32
C GLY A 150 15.07 -13.20 -6.20
N THR A 151 13.91 -12.62 -5.94
CA THR A 151 12.93 -13.14 -4.99
C THR A 151 11.55 -13.10 -5.61
N LEU A 152 10.78 -14.17 -5.43
CA LEU A 152 9.38 -14.26 -5.81
C LEU A 152 8.58 -14.74 -4.60
N VAL A 153 7.49 -14.03 -4.31
CA VAL A 153 6.59 -14.34 -3.19
C VAL A 153 5.18 -14.53 -3.72
N ARG A 154 4.51 -15.56 -3.25
CA ARG A 154 3.06 -15.77 -3.41
C ARG A 154 2.42 -15.80 -2.03
N LYS A 155 1.41 -14.98 -1.80
CA LYS A 155 0.69 -14.88 -0.53
C LYS A 155 -0.81 -14.98 -0.77
N THR A 156 -1.48 -15.88 -0.03
CA THR A 156 -2.94 -16.05 -0.04
C THR A 156 -3.44 -16.28 1.37
N GLY A 157 -4.72 -16.04 1.61
CA GLY A 157 -5.40 -16.35 2.87
C GLY A 157 -6.81 -15.79 2.88
N ASP A 158 -7.68 -16.35 3.72
CA ASP A 158 -9.05 -15.88 3.89
C ASP A 158 -9.16 -14.72 4.90
N GLY A 159 -8.07 -14.51 5.69
CA GLY A 159 -8.04 -13.54 6.77
C GLY A 159 -8.62 -14.09 8.08
N ILE A 160 -8.37 -13.37 9.19
CA ILE A 160 -8.91 -13.69 10.52
C ILE A 160 -10.26 -13.01 10.74
N ILE A 161 -10.44 -11.84 10.16
CA ILE A 161 -11.69 -11.10 10.14
C ILE A 161 -12.48 -11.51 8.89
N ASP A 162 -13.79 -11.57 8.98
CA ASP A 162 -14.65 -12.05 7.90
C ASP A 162 -14.39 -11.28 6.59
N ALA A 163 -14.21 -12.03 5.50
CA ALA A 163 -13.95 -11.53 4.15
C ALA A 163 -12.75 -10.57 4.01
N THR A 164 -11.75 -10.66 4.89
CA THR A 164 -10.47 -9.94 4.75
C THR A 164 -9.40 -10.81 4.08
N TRP A 165 -9.81 -11.48 3.01
CA TRP A 165 -8.94 -12.31 2.20
C TRP A 165 -7.79 -11.53 1.58
N THR A 166 -6.70 -12.22 1.25
CA THR A 166 -5.55 -11.66 0.52
C THR A 166 -5.17 -12.54 -0.67
N ASP A 167 -4.77 -11.91 -1.76
CA ASP A 167 -4.30 -12.51 -3.00
C ASP A 167 -3.19 -11.62 -3.56
N ALA A 168 -1.94 -11.97 -3.24
CA ALA A 168 -0.80 -11.11 -3.51
C ALA A 168 0.38 -11.87 -4.09
N TRP A 169 1.14 -11.16 -4.91
CA TRP A 169 2.47 -11.52 -5.36
C TRP A 169 3.46 -10.44 -4.96
N ALA A 170 4.73 -10.80 -4.81
CA ALA A 170 5.82 -9.84 -4.81
C ALA A 170 6.97 -10.39 -5.64
N TYR A 171 7.68 -9.47 -6.30
CA TYR A 171 8.89 -9.80 -7.03
C TYR A 171 9.98 -8.77 -6.73
N TYR A 172 11.19 -9.27 -6.72
CA TYR A 172 12.41 -8.49 -6.61
C TYR A 172 13.45 -9.06 -7.56
N LEU A 173 14.07 -8.21 -8.34
CA LEU A 173 15.25 -8.49 -9.14
C LEU A 173 16.29 -7.42 -8.82
N GLY A 174 17.48 -7.82 -8.45
CA GLY A 174 18.59 -6.92 -8.14
C GLY A 174 19.87 -7.37 -8.80
N SER A 175 20.66 -6.40 -9.23
CA SER A 175 22.03 -6.63 -9.72
C SER A 175 22.98 -5.60 -9.14
N SER A 176 24.21 -5.99 -8.89
CA SER A 176 25.33 -5.11 -8.55
C SER A 176 26.49 -5.41 -9.50
N LEU A 177 26.96 -4.38 -10.19
CA LEU A 177 28.07 -4.45 -11.14
C LEU A 177 29.19 -3.49 -10.73
N GLN A 178 30.32 -4.00 -10.31
CA GLN A 178 31.58 -3.25 -10.18
C GLN A 178 32.25 -3.16 -11.54
N LEU A 179 32.03 -2.05 -12.26
CA LEU A 179 32.56 -1.87 -13.61
C LEU A 179 34.11 -1.79 -13.60
N ASN A 180 34.62 -0.98 -12.68
CA ASN A 180 36.06 -0.80 -12.38
C ASN A 180 36.20 -0.33 -10.92
N GLU A 181 37.37 0.06 -10.48
CA GLU A 181 37.66 0.50 -9.10
C GLU A 181 36.84 1.73 -8.70
N ASP A 182 36.51 2.59 -9.65
CA ASP A 182 35.83 3.87 -9.41
C ASP A 182 34.33 3.82 -9.59
N HIS A 183 33.78 2.85 -10.34
CA HIS A 183 32.37 2.84 -10.75
C HIS A 183 31.66 1.54 -10.36
N ARG A 184 30.61 1.66 -9.53
CA ARG A 184 29.66 0.61 -9.24
C ARG A 184 28.25 1.02 -9.64
N PHE A 185 27.53 0.12 -10.29
CA PHE A 185 26.12 0.25 -10.66
C PHE A 185 25.27 -0.80 -9.98
N GLU A 186 24.10 -0.41 -9.53
CA GLU A 186 23.11 -1.33 -9.00
C GLU A 186 21.77 -1.06 -9.69
N LEU A 187 21.16 -2.10 -10.26
CA LEU A 187 19.83 -2.02 -10.89
C LEU A 187 18.85 -2.89 -10.12
N TYR A 188 17.70 -2.30 -9.81
CA TYR A 188 16.63 -2.94 -9.07
C TYR A 188 15.30 -2.83 -9.80
N ALA A 189 14.52 -3.92 -9.75
CA ALA A 189 13.12 -3.94 -10.17
C ALA A 189 12.30 -4.64 -9.09
N ILE A 190 11.33 -3.93 -8.53
CA ILE A 190 10.56 -4.34 -7.34
C ILE A 190 9.09 -4.08 -7.58
N GLY A 191 8.22 -4.96 -7.13
CA GLY A 191 6.78 -4.73 -7.12
C GLY A 191 6.02 -5.76 -6.32
N ALA A 192 4.82 -5.38 -5.88
CA ALA A 192 3.94 -6.22 -5.08
C ALA A 192 2.48 -6.07 -5.54
N PRO A 193 2.10 -6.66 -6.69
CA PRO A 193 0.71 -6.67 -7.12
C PRO A 193 -0.15 -7.46 -6.13
N GLN A 194 -1.21 -6.83 -5.62
CA GLN A 194 -2.05 -7.39 -4.57
C GLN A 194 -3.52 -7.04 -4.72
N ARG A 195 -4.37 -7.88 -4.16
CA ARG A 195 -5.78 -7.65 -3.91
C ARG A 195 -6.12 -8.17 -2.52
N HIS A 196 -6.98 -7.47 -1.81
CA HIS A 196 -7.48 -7.93 -0.51
C HIS A 196 -8.83 -7.33 -0.16
N GLY A 197 -9.61 -8.05 0.62
CA GLY A 197 -10.81 -7.54 1.27
C GLY A 197 -10.44 -6.68 2.48
N GLN A 198 -11.19 -5.63 2.73
CA GLN A 198 -10.90 -4.67 3.78
C GLN A 198 -12.00 -4.65 4.87
N ASN A 199 -11.59 -4.26 6.08
CA ASN A 199 -12.47 -3.90 7.18
C ASN A 199 -12.15 -2.46 7.62
N LEU A 200 -12.87 -1.48 7.10
CA LEU A 200 -12.57 -0.06 7.28
C LEU A 200 -13.50 0.68 8.24
N TYR A 201 -14.70 0.16 8.49
CA TYR A 201 -15.63 0.81 9.38
C TYR A 201 -15.27 0.57 10.84
N LYS A 202 -15.17 1.67 11.58
CA LYS A 202 -15.04 1.60 13.04
C LYS A 202 -16.38 1.22 13.64
N GLN A 203 -16.35 0.25 14.54
CA GLN A 203 -17.51 -0.21 15.29
C GLN A 203 -17.36 0.10 16.77
N ASN A 204 -18.46 0.10 17.49
CA ASN A 204 -18.44 0.06 18.93
C ASN A 204 -17.90 -1.29 19.41
N ILE A 205 -17.13 -1.30 20.50
CA ILE A 205 -16.54 -2.52 21.04
C ILE A 205 -17.61 -3.59 21.38
N ALA A 206 -18.81 -3.16 21.81
CA ALA A 206 -19.91 -4.05 22.09
C ALA A 206 -20.42 -4.81 20.85
N THR A 207 -20.17 -4.32 19.65
CA THR A 207 -20.46 -5.05 18.41
C THR A 207 -19.62 -6.32 18.29
N TYR A 208 -18.40 -6.29 18.81
CA TYR A 208 -17.48 -7.43 18.79
C TYR A 208 -17.61 -8.32 20.02
N SER A 209 -17.82 -7.72 21.20
CA SER A 209 -18.03 -8.43 22.46
C SER A 209 -18.59 -7.47 23.50
N GLN A 210 -19.76 -7.81 24.04
CA GLN A 210 -20.38 -7.06 25.14
C GLN A 210 -19.63 -7.26 26.44
N ASP A 211 -19.11 -8.45 26.69
CA ASP A 211 -18.29 -8.75 27.87
C ASP A 211 -17.03 -7.86 27.90
N LEU A 212 -16.30 -7.78 26.78
CA LEU A 212 -15.13 -6.89 26.68
C LEU A 212 -15.51 -5.42 26.81
N ALA A 213 -16.68 -5.02 26.32
CA ALA A 213 -17.15 -3.65 26.45
C ALA A 213 -17.39 -3.27 27.91
N SER A 214 -17.98 -4.19 28.68
CA SER A 214 -18.26 -3.97 30.11
C SER A 214 -17.00 -3.88 30.97
N ASP A 215 -15.89 -4.46 30.52
CA ASP A 215 -14.58 -4.42 31.20
C ASP A 215 -13.80 -3.12 30.92
N VAL A 216 -14.27 -2.27 30.01
CA VAL A 216 -13.60 -1.01 29.70
C VAL A 216 -14.00 0.09 30.68
N ASP A 217 -13.04 0.66 31.40
CA ASP A 217 -13.27 1.75 32.33
C ASP A 217 -14.01 2.93 31.69
N GLY A 218 -15.13 3.31 32.31
CA GLY A 218 -15.96 4.42 31.83
C GLY A 218 -16.86 4.10 30.65
N TYR A 219 -16.94 2.82 30.22
CA TYR A 219 -17.89 2.42 29.20
C TYR A 219 -19.30 2.34 29.79
N ASP A 220 -20.23 3.06 29.17
CA ASP A 220 -21.64 3.04 29.58
C ASP A 220 -22.40 1.94 28.80
N VAL A 221 -22.54 0.79 29.44
CA VAL A 221 -23.28 -0.35 28.87
C VAL A 221 -24.79 -0.04 28.65
N THR A 222 -25.35 0.93 29.39
CA THR A 222 -26.75 1.29 29.28
C THR A 222 -27.04 2.19 28.08
N ALA A 223 -26.05 2.94 27.61
CA ALA A 223 -26.19 3.80 26.44
C ALA A 223 -26.59 3.06 25.17
N PHE A 224 -26.35 1.75 25.11
CA PHE A 224 -26.71 0.89 23.97
C PHE A 224 -28.01 0.12 24.20
N ALA A 225 -28.48 -0.01 25.43
CA ALA A 225 -29.74 -0.66 25.76
C ALA A 225 -30.94 0.26 25.52
N GLU A 226 -30.77 1.57 25.65
CA GLU A 226 -31.83 2.56 25.43
C GLU A 226 -32.01 2.88 23.96
N GLY A 227 -33.15 2.49 23.41
CA GLY A 227 -33.60 2.87 22.06
C GLY A 227 -33.25 1.92 20.93
N ASN A 228 -32.94 0.67 21.21
CA ASN A 228 -32.74 -0.42 20.25
C ASN A 228 -31.72 -0.10 19.14
N LYS A 229 -30.64 0.59 19.45
CA LYS A 229 -29.67 1.05 18.43
C LYS A 229 -28.45 0.17 18.30
N PHE A 230 -28.09 -0.64 19.33
CA PHE A 230 -26.82 -1.34 19.37
C PHE A 230 -26.93 -2.69 20.11
N GLU A 231 -28.01 -3.40 19.90
CA GLU A 231 -28.41 -4.50 20.77
C GLU A 231 -27.72 -5.82 20.51
N THR A 232 -26.93 -5.95 19.41
CA THR A 232 -26.48 -7.26 18.99
C THR A 232 -24.97 -7.32 18.88
N GLU A 233 -24.41 -8.22 19.66
CA GLU A 233 -23.07 -8.72 19.45
C GLU A 233 -23.03 -9.49 18.13
N ALA A 234 -22.18 -9.04 17.20
CA ALA A 234 -21.96 -9.67 15.91
C ALA A 234 -20.73 -10.60 15.89
N GLY A 235 -19.96 -10.58 16.99
CA GLY A 235 -18.79 -11.42 17.19
C GLY A 235 -17.48 -10.78 16.78
N ARG A 236 -16.38 -11.37 17.23
CA ARG A 236 -15.03 -10.82 17.14
C ARG A 236 -14.48 -10.76 15.71
N THR A 237 -15.00 -11.57 14.80
CA THR A 237 -14.59 -11.60 13.39
C THR A 237 -15.43 -10.69 12.49
N PHE A 238 -16.43 -10.01 13.06
CA PHE A 238 -17.37 -9.21 12.29
C PHE A 238 -16.69 -8.14 11.43
N ASN A 239 -17.10 -8.10 10.16
CA ASN A 239 -16.71 -7.08 9.19
C ASN A 239 -17.96 -6.53 8.52
N GLN A 240 -18.15 -5.21 8.59
CA GLN A 240 -19.32 -4.55 7.99
C GLN A 240 -19.15 -4.31 6.48
N ASN A 241 -17.97 -4.52 5.92
CA ASN A 241 -17.66 -4.20 4.53
C ASN A 241 -17.90 -5.38 3.55
N TRP A 242 -18.66 -6.37 3.94
CA TRP A 242 -19.05 -7.49 3.08
C TRP A 242 -20.45 -7.98 3.39
N GLY A 243 -20.97 -8.83 2.54
CA GLY A 243 -22.21 -9.57 2.77
C GLY A 243 -22.28 -10.81 1.89
N PRO A 244 -23.10 -11.80 2.30
CA PRO A 244 -23.35 -12.97 1.48
C PRO A 244 -24.07 -12.57 0.18
N VAL A 245 -23.89 -13.38 -0.86
CA VAL A 245 -24.59 -13.27 -2.13
C VAL A 245 -24.88 -14.66 -2.65
N SER A 246 -26.05 -14.83 -3.33
CA SER A 246 -26.38 -16.09 -3.99
C SER A 246 -25.30 -16.50 -4.96
N SER A 247 -24.91 -17.78 -4.95
CA SER A 247 -23.96 -18.38 -5.89
C SER A 247 -24.46 -18.34 -7.34
N ASP A 248 -25.77 -18.18 -7.55
CA ASP A 248 -26.38 -18.10 -8.88
C ASP A 248 -26.08 -16.76 -9.58
N TYR A 249 -25.66 -15.76 -8.83
CA TYR A 249 -25.23 -14.50 -9.42
C TYR A 249 -23.89 -14.65 -10.13
N THR A 250 -23.88 -14.56 -11.44
CA THR A 250 -22.70 -14.75 -12.32
C THR A 250 -22.14 -13.44 -12.88
N GLY A 251 -22.58 -12.29 -12.35
CA GLY A 251 -22.10 -10.97 -12.79
C GLY A 251 -20.58 -10.82 -12.66
N LYS A 252 -20.01 -10.14 -13.64
CA LYS A 252 -18.57 -9.86 -13.67
C LYS A 252 -18.27 -8.55 -12.98
N GLN A 253 -17.04 -8.43 -12.48
CA GLN A 253 -16.46 -7.21 -11.94
C GLN A 253 -15.39 -6.67 -12.87
N TYR A 254 -15.30 -5.35 -12.98
CA TYR A 254 -14.19 -4.69 -13.66
C TYR A 254 -13.18 -4.19 -12.65
N TRP A 255 -11.91 -4.52 -12.87
CA TRP A 255 -10.79 -3.93 -12.15
C TRP A 255 -9.53 -4.01 -12.99
N TYR A 256 -8.62 -3.06 -12.79
CA TYR A 256 -7.35 -3.02 -13.48
C TYR A 256 -6.25 -2.55 -12.53
N MET A 257 -5.10 -3.19 -12.58
CA MET A 257 -3.86 -2.72 -11.97
C MET A 257 -2.72 -2.82 -12.97
N TYR A 258 -1.65 -2.12 -12.72
CA TYR A 258 -0.50 -2.06 -13.61
C TYR A 258 0.01 -3.47 -13.92
N GLY A 259 0.01 -3.85 -15.17
CA GLY A 259 0.49 -5.16 -15.62
C GLY A 259 1.98 -5.13 -15.98
N VAL A 260 2.67 -6.24 -15.78
CA VAL A 260 4.05 -6.45 -16.23
C VAL A 260 4.04 -7.57 -17.25
N GLY A 261 4.30 -7.25 -18.52
CA GLY A 261 4.31 -8.21 -19.60
C GLY A 261 2.98 -8.97 -19.79
N GLY A 262 1.85 -8.32 -19.46
CA GLY A 262 0.53 -8.95 -19.50
C GLY A 262 0.15 -9.73 -18.24
N LEU A 263 1.07 -9.86 -17.28
CA LEU A 263 0.83 -10.43 -15.96
C LEU A 263 0.21 -9.39 -15.02
N PHE A 264 -0.55 -9.85 -14.02
CA PHE A 264 -1.15 -9.02 -12.96
C PHE A 264 -2.16 -7.95 -13.42
N GLY A 265 -2.48 -7.89 -14.71
CA GLY A 265 -3.52 -7.00 -15.21
C GLY A 265 -4.91 -7.38 -14.66
N GLY A 266 -5.92 -6.73 -15.20
CA GLY A 266 -7.32 -6.94 -14.84
C GLY A 266 -8.22 -6.93 -16.07
N GLY A 267 -9.37 -6.30 -15.95
CA GLY A 267 -10.45 -6.23 -16.94
C GLY A 267 -11.72 -6.82 -16.37
N ASN A 268 -12.56 -7.41 -17.21
CA ASN A 268 -13.79 -8.07 -16.77
C ASN A 268 -13.46 -9.43 -16.15
N GLN A 269 -13.52 -9.51 -14.84
CA GLN A 269 -13.12 -10.68 -14.05
C GLN A 269 -14.31 -11.26 -13.26
N PRO A 270 -14.29 -12.56 -12.91
CA PRO A 270 -15.18 -13.07 -11.89
C PRO A 270 -14.91 -12.43 -10.53
N ARG A 271 -15.89 -12.50 -9.64
CA ARG A 271 -15.71 -12.14 -8.22
C ARG A 271 -14.62 -13.00 -7.59
N TYR A 272 -14.01 -12.52 -6.52
CA TYR A 272 -13.06 -13.32 -5.74
C TYR A 272 -13.70 -14.59 -5.18
N ASN A 273 -14.91 -14.49 -4.67
CA ASN A 273 -15.68 -15.62 -4.14
C ASN A 273 -17.11 -15.59 -4.66
N SER A 274 -17.67 -16.77 -5.01
CA SER A 274 -19.03 -16.89 -5.52
C SER A 274 -20.11 -16.66 -4.45
N ASN A 275 -19.78 -16.82 -3.17
CA ASN A 275 -20.75 -16.84 -2.08
C ASN A 275 -20.83 -15.52 -1.32
N PHE A 276 -19.94 -14.57 -1.62
CA PHE A 276 -19.97 -13.24 -0.99
C PHE A 276 -19.45 -12.14 -1.89
N LEU A 277 -19.82 -10.90 -1.55
CA LEU A 277 -19.29 -9.66 -2.14
C LEU A 277 -18.73 -8.77 -1.04
N ASN A 278 -17.54 -8.25 -1.25
CA ASN A 278 -17.01 -7.16 -0.45
C ASN A 278 -17.54 -5.81 -0.98
N GLU A 279 -17.99 -4.96 -0.09
CA GLU A 279 -18.19 -3.55 -0.41
C GLU A 279 -16.85 -2.84 -0.50
N ARG A 280 -15.87 -3.27 0.34
CA ARG A 280 -14.52 -2.73 0.35
C ARG A 280 -13.49 -3.80 0.00
N GLU A 281 -12.85 -3.58 -1.13
CA GLU A 281 -11.63 -4.26 -1.56
C GLU A 281 -10.59 -3.22 -1.91
N ASN A 282 -9.32 -3.58 -1.76
CA ASN A 282 -8.20 -2.84 -2.33
C ASN A 282 -7.48 -3.74 -3.35
N PHE A 283 -7.02 -3.13 -4.44
CA PHE A 283 -6.20 -3.77 -5.45
C PHE A 283 -5.22 -2.75 -5.98
N PHE A 284 -3.94 -3.08 -6.00
CA PHE A 284 -2.91 -2.14 -6.44
C PHE A 284 -1.65 -2.87 -6.89
N HIS A 285 -0.96 -2.29 -7.88
CA HIS A 285 0.40 -2.65 -8.23
C HIS A 285 1.22 -1.38 -8.45
N LYS A 286 2.31 -1.25 -7.68
CA LYS A 286 3.25 -0.12 -7.73
C LYS A 286 4.65 -0.62 -8.05
N PRO A 287 4.99 -0.85 -9.34
CA PRO A 287 6.35 -1.21 -9.72
C PRO A 287 7.32 -0.05 -9.45
N LEU A 288 8.53 -0.42 -9.04
CA LEU A 288 9.68 0.47 -8.86
C LEU A 288 10.86 -0.08 -9.63
N VAL A 289 11.48 0.75 -10.48
CA VAL A 289 12.76 0.44 -11.13
C VAL A 289 13.72 1.57 -10.80
N ASN A 290 14.89 1.24 -10.27
CA ASN A 290 15.91 2.24 -9.97
C ASN A 290 17.30 1.76 -10.35
N LEU A 291 18.11 2.72 -10.82
CA LEU A 291 19.51 2.58 -11.11
C LEU A 291 20.30 3.45 -10.13
N ASN A 292 21.10 2.80 -9.30
CA ASN A 292 22.03 3.47 -8.39
C ASN A 292 23.42 3.46 -9.02
N HIS A 293 24.10 4.59 -8.98
CA HIS A 293 25.49 4.73 -9.43
C HIS A 293 26.33 5.29 -8.29
N PHE A 294 27.38 4.60 -7.96
CA PHE A 294 28.39 5.02 -6.99
C PHE A 294 29.70 5.25 -7.74
N MET A 295 30.28 6.43 -7.54
CA MET A 295 31.51 6.84 -8.22
C MET A 295 32.50 7.42 -7.22
N THR A 296 33.72 6.91 -7.23
CA THR A 296 34.87 7.51 -6.56
C THR A 296 35.59 8.42 -7.58
N ILE A 297 35.46 9.73 -7.42
CA ILE A 297 36.08 10.71 -8.32
C ILE A 297 37.58 10.83 -8.00
N ASN A 298 37.90 10.82 -6.72
CA ASN A 298 39.27 10.77 -6.19
C ASN A 298 39.21 10.35 -4.70
N GLU A 299 40.35 10.27 -4.02
CA GLU A 299 40.47 9.85 -2.63
C GLU A 299 39.54 10.64 -1.65
N LYS A 300 39.24 11.90 -1.98
CA LYS A 300 38.43 12.80 -1.13
C LYS A 300 36.99 13.01 -1.63
N THR A 301 36.67 12.57 -2.85
CA THR A 301 35.41 12.95 -3.49
C THR A 301 34.65 11.74 -4.00
N ARG A 302 33.44 11.55 -3.51
CA ARG A 302 32.56 10.43 -3.88
C ARG A 302 31.21 10.97 -4.30
N LEU A 303 30.67 10.46 -5.42
CA LEU A 303 29.35 10.76 -5.93
C LEU A 303 28.46 9.53 -5.83
N SER A 304 27.26 9.68 -5.32
CA SER A 304 26.20 8.67 -5.39
C SER A 304 24.95 9.26 -6.01
N SER A 305 24.39 8.58 -7.01
CA SER A 305 23.20 9.01 -7.71
C SER A 305 22.20 7.87 -7.84
N VAL A 306 20.91 8.19 -7.71
CA VAL A 306 19.80 7.26 -7.88
C VAL A 306 18.85 7.85 -8.90
N LEU A 307 18.71 7.19 -10.04
CA LEU A 307 17.69 7.47 -11.04
C LEU A 307 16.58 6.44 -10.89
N TYR A 308 15.31 6.85 -10.87
CA TYR A 308 14.22 5.90 -10.70
C TYR A 308 12.94 6.28 -11.47
N TRP A 309 12.17 5.25 -11.75
CA TRP A 309 10.77 5.31 -12.14
C TRP A 309 9.93 4.45 -11.21
N SER A 310 8.80 4.99 -10.77
CA SER A 310 7.77 4.22 -10.06
C SER A 310 6.43 4.43 -10.74
N GLY A 311 5.88 3.37 -11.30
CA GLY A 311 4.51 3.35 -11.79
C GLY A 311 3.54 3.07 -10.66
N GLY A 312 2.26 3.06 -10.96
CA GLY A 312 1.22 2.63 -10.04
C GLY A 312 -0.15 2.69 -10.67
N SER A 313 -0.94 1.66 -10.45
CA SER A 313 -2.36 1.65 -10.82
C SER A 313 -3.12 0.66 -9.95
N GLY A 314 -4.29 1.07 -9.57
CA GLY A 314 -5.24 0.28 -8.80
C GLY A 314 -6.25 1.17 -8.10
N GLY A 315 -6.89 0.64 -7.08
CA GLY A 315 -7.90 1.40 -6.37
C GLY A 315 -8.53 0.66 -5.20
N GLY A 316 -9.52 1.33 -4.62
CA GLY A 316 -10.40 0.77 -3.60
C GLY A 316 -11.85 0.80 -4.05
N THR A 317 -12.62 -0.19 -3.63
CA THR A 317 -14.03 -0.30 -4.00
C THR A 317 -14.96 0.44 -3.05
N GLY A 318 -16.23 0.55 -3.42
CA GLY A 318 -17.31 1.07 -2.61
C GLY A 318 -18.60 1.09 -3.39
N THR A 319 -19.71 1.43 -2.72
CA THR A 319 -21.01 1.61 -3.38
C THR A 319 -21.14 2.98 -4.03
N TYR A 320 -21.99 3.07 -5.04
CA TYR A 320 -22.42 4.30 -5.69
C TYR A 320 -23.91 4.21 -6.10
N GLY A 321 -24.64 5.31 -5.97
CA GLY A 321 -26.09 5.32 -6.13
C GLY A 321 -26.80 4.82 -4.88
N SER A 322 -27.90 4.08 -5.02
CA SER A 322 -28.63 3.54 -3.89
C SER A 322 -27.83 2.47 -3.14
N SER A 323 -27.85 2.52 -1.82
CA SER A 323 -27.25 1.51 -0.96
C SER A 323 -28.30 0.50 -0.52
N PHE A 324 -27.95 -0.79 -0.60
CA PHE A 324 -28.79 -1.90 -0.15
C PHE A 324 -28.32 -2.40 1.21
N ARG A 325 -28.49 -1.55 2.21
CA ARG A 325 -28.13 -1.87 3.60
C ARG A 325 -29.27 -2.55 4.31
N LYS A 326 -28.98 -3.54 5.12
CA LYS A 326 -29.92 -4.21 6.01
C LYS A 326 -29.37 -4.22 7.43
N PRO A 327 -30.22 -4.30 8.47
CA PRO A 327 -29.73 -4.59 9.81
C PRO A 327 -29.00 -5.95 9.80
N ALA A 328 -27.97 -6.08 10.62
CA ALA A 328 -27.28 -7.36 10.78
C ALA A 328 -28.17 -8.39 11.48
N VAL A 329 -29.22 -7.94 12.17
CA VAL A 329 -30.25 -8.75 12.82
C VAL A 329 -31.61 -8.39 12.27
N ASP A 330 -32.39 -9.42 11.91
CA ASP A 330 -33.73 -9.26 11.36
C ASP A 330 -34.68 -8.54 12.32
N GLY A 331 -35.59 -7.72 11.74
CA GLY A 331 -36.62 -7.00 12.47
C GLY A 331 -36.31 -5.54 12.77
N ASN A 332 -35.09 -5.07 12.62
CA ASN A 332 -34.68 -3.70 12.83
C ASN A 332 -34.53 -2.91 11.52
N ARG A 333 -34.63 -1.59 11.60
CA ARG A 333 -34.26 -0.72 10.47
C ARG A 333 -32.76 -0.52 10.45
N TRP A 334 -32.11 -0.66 9.28
CA TRP A 334 -30.66 -0.56 9.19
C TRP A 334 -30.09 0.75 9.78
N TRP A 335 -30.81 1.88 9.66
CA TRP A 335 -30.35 3.18 10.17
C TRP A 335 -30.57 3.37 11.68
N ALA A 336 -31.35 2.50 12.30
CA ALA A 336 -31.61 2.48 13.73
C ALA A 336 -30.89 1.32 14.43
N SER A 337 -30.14 0.52 13.69
CA SER A 337 -29.41 -0.62 14.22
C SER A 337 -27.90 -0.50 13.96
N SER A 338 -27.13 -0.98 14.90
CA SER A 338 -25.71 -1.23 14.74
C SER A 338 -25.42 -2.61 15.34
N PRO A 339 -24.70 -3.47 14.65
CA PRO A 339 -24.20 -3.29 13.29
C PRO A 339 -25.30 -3.39 12.22
N TRP A 340 -24.97 -3.00 11.01
CA TRP A 340 -25.78 -3.22 9.81
C TRP A 340 -24.92 -3.96 8.77
N GLY A 341 -25.53 -4.54 7.76
CA GLY A 341 -24.86 -5.29 6.71
C GLY A 341 -25.35 -4.89 5.31
N TRP A 342 -24.97 -5.68 4.33
CA TRP A 342 -25.34 -5.51 2.92
C TRP A 342 -26.31 -6.60 2.49
N ASP A 343 -27.34 -6.22 1.72
CA ASP A 343 -28.28 -7.12 1.06
C ASP A 343 -28.02 -7.14 -0.45
N TRP A 344 -27.01 -7.91 -0.83
CA TRP A 344 -26.63 -7.99 -2.23
C TRP A 344 -27.66 -8.68 -3.10
N ASP A 345 -28.37 -9.69 -2.58
CA ASP A 345 -29.42 -10.37 -3.32
C ASP A 345 -30.61 -9.45 -3.60
N ALA A 346 -30.98 -8.60 -2.65
CA ALA A 346 -31.99 -7.56 -2.88
C ALA A 346 -31.53 -6.51 -3.89
N ALA A 347 -30.24 -6.14 -3.89
CA ALA A 347 -29.66 -5.25 -4.88
C ALA A 347 -29.75 -5.86 -6.28
N ILE A 348 -29.32 -7.11 -6.43
CA ILE A 348 -29.31 -7.86 -7.69
C ILE A 348 -30.73 -8.03 -8.21
N ALA A 349 -31.68 -8.47 -7.38
CA ALA A 349 -33.08 -8.63 -7.76
C ALA A 349 -33.69 -7.30 -8.25
N THR A 350 -33.44 -6.21 -7.52
CA THR A 350 -33.94 -4.88 -7.90
C THR A 350 -33.36 -4.41 -9.24
N ASN A 351 -32.08 -4.63 -9.48
CA ASN A 351 -31.40 -4.17 -10.67
C ASN A 351 -31.74 -5.03 -11.90
N SER A 352 -31.94 -6.35 -11.71
CA SER A 352 -32.24 -7.30 -12.81
C SER A 352 -33.68 -7.22 -13.32
N ASP A 353 -34.56 -6.52 -12.66
CA ASP A 353 -35.98 -6.36 -13.06
C ASP A 353 -36.38 -4.86 -13.11
N ARG A 354 -35.55 -4.06 -13.80
CA ARG A 354 -35.77 -2.61 -13.83
C ARG A 354 -35.44 -2.00 -15.20
N VAL A 355 -36.35 -2.22 -16.16
CA VAL A 355 -36.29 -1.52 -17.46
C VAL A 355 -36.70 -0.06 -17.30
N ASP A 356 -35.84 0.87 -17.74
CA ASP A 356 -36.12 2.31 -17.79
C ASP A 356 -36.14 2.75 -19.27
N THR A 357 -37.35 2.83 -19.81
CA THR A 357 -37.59 3.14 -21.23
C THR A 357 -37.12 4.52 -21.67
N LYS A 358 -36.83 5.43 -20.72
CA LYS A 358 -36.19 6.72 -21.04
C LYS A 358 -34.80 6.50 -21.63
N PHE A 359 -34.07 5.49 -21.16
CA PHE A 359 -32.64 5.25 -21.52
C PHE A 359 -32.45 4.06 -22.45
N HIS A 360 -33.21 2.95 -22.20
CA HIS A 360 -33.12 1.75 -23.02
C HIS A 360 -34.43 0.96 -23.04
N PRO A 361 -34.90 0.46 -24.20
CA PRO A 361 -36.20 -0.17 -24.30
C PRO A 361 -36.35 -1.53 -23.60
N THR A 362 -35.22 -2.26 -23.40
CA THR A 362 -35.24 -3.64 -22.89
C THR A 362 -34.18 -3.95 -21.85
N GLU A 363 -33.14 -3.14 -21.74
CA GLU A 363 -32.05 -3.37 -20.77
C GLU A 363 -32.41 -2.88 -19.38
N ASN A 364 -31.92 -3.56 -18.37
CA ASN A 364 -32.14 -3.24 -16.97
C ASN A 364 -31.19 -2.16 -16.46
N ARG A 365 -31.72 -1.13 -15.86
CA ARG A 365 -30.99 -0.04 -15.26
C ARG A 365 -30.66 -0.35 -13.78
N SER A 366 -29.40 -0.39 -13.42
CA SER A 366 -28.98 -0.49 -12.01
C SER A 366 -29.40 0.75 -11.23
N LYS A 367 -29.94 0.57 -10.03
CA LYS A 367 -30.27 1.62 -9.06
C LYS A 367 -29.07 1.98 -8.19
N GLY A 368 -28.23 0.99 -7.90
CA GLY A 368 -26.98 1.10 -7.18
C GLY A 368 -25.97 0.08 -7.71
N ILE A 369 -24.71 0.44 -7.64
CA ILE A 369 -23.60 -0.32 -8.20
C ILE A 369 -22.44 -0.38 -7.22
N LEU A 370 -21.48 -1.28 -7.45
CA LEU A 370 -20.14 -1.13 -6.90
C LEU A 370 -19.29 -0.31 -7.87
N ARG A 371 -18.46 0.55 -7.32
CA ARG A 371 -17.52 1.39 -8.06
C ARG A 371 -16.08 1.18 -7.59
N ASN A 372 -15.11 1.44 -8.44
CA ASN A 372 -13.72 1.63 -8.10
C ASN A 372 -13.45 3.12 -7.86
N SER A 373 -12.64 3.46 -6.85
CA SER A 373 -11.90 4.73 -6.79
C SER A 373 -10.48 4.42 -7.24
N ILE A 374 -10.12 4.94 -8.39
CA ILE A 374 -8.87 4.64 -9.08
C ILE A 374 -7.82 5.69 -8.74
N ASN A 375 -6.59 5.21 -8.56
CA ASN A 375 -5.38 6.01 -8.53
C ASN A 375 -4.41 5.41 -9.56
N ARG A 376 -3.97 6.22 -10.52
CA ARG A 376 -2.91 5.90 -11.47
C ARG A 376 -1.81 6.92 -11.32
N GLN A 377 -0.56 6.47 -11.31
CA GLN A 377 0.57 7.40 -11.16
C GLN A 377 1.81 6.92 -11.90
N ASN A 378 2.60 7.88 -12.34
CA ASN A 378 3.96 7.67 -12.82
C ASN A 378 4.85 8.72 -12.18
N THR A 379 5.88 8.28 -11.48
CA THR A 379 6.85 9.12 -10.78
C THR A 379 8.23 8.86 -11.36
N TYR A 380 8.95 9.92 -11.68
CA TYR A 380 10.36 9.89 -12.07
C TYR A 380 11.16 10.72 -11.08
N GLY A 381 12.37 10.30 -10.77
CA GLY A 381 13.21 11.08 -9.88
C GLY A 381 14.70 10.81 -10.07
N LEU A 382 15.48 11.82 -9.70
CA LEU A 382 16.93 11.80 -9.63
C LEU A 382 17.36 12.36 -8.28
N ILE A 383 18.08 11.55 -7.50
CA ILE A 383 18.69 11.97 -6.25
C ILE A 383 20.20 11.82 -6.43
N SER A 384 20.96 12.87 -6.17
CA SER A 384 22.42 12.86 -6.32
C SER A 384 23.07 13.50 -5.10
N LYS A 385 24.16 12.89 -4.62
CA LYS A 385 24.89 13.31 -3.41
C LYS A 385 26.37 13.28 -3.70
N LEU A 386 27.03 14.41 -3.45
CA LEU A 386 28.47 14.55 -3.51
C LEU A 386 29.00 14.66 -2.09
N ASN A 387 29.85 13.73 -1.71
CA ASN A 387 30.60 13.75 -0.46
C ASN A 387 32.03 14.26 -0.76
N TYR A 388 32.47 15.19 0.07
CA TYR A 388 33.81 15.77 -0.04
C TYR A 388 34.49 15.84 1.33
N ASP A 389 35.59 15.09 1.47
CA ASP A 389 36.44 15.08 2.66
C ASP A 389 37.38 16.30 2.60
N VAL A 390 36.99 17.40 3.25
CA VAL A 390 37.77 18.67 3.26
C VAL A 390 39.07 18.45 4.00
N SER A 391 39.02 17.74 5.14
CA SER A 391 40.17 17.30 5.94
C SER A 391 39.81 15.97 6.62
N ASP A 392 40.72 15.40 7.38
CA ASP A 392 40.48 14.17 8.16
C ASP A 392 39.38 14.39 9.23
N GLU A 393 39.14 15.63 9.63
CA GLU A 393 38.13 15.97 10.65
C GLU A 393 36.81 16.47 10.04
N LEU A 394 36.81 17.02 8.79
CA LEU A 394 35.63 17.69 8.22
C LEU A 394 35.21 17.04 6.91
N GLU A 395 34.00 16.49 6.91
CA GLU A 395 33.28 16.01 5.73
C GLU A 395 32.13 16.97 5.39
N ILE A 396 31.96 17.30 4.12
CA ILE A 396 30.84 18.05 3.57
C ILE A 396 30.07 17.16 2.58
N GLN A 397 28.76 17.20 2.64
CA GLN A 397 27.88 16.56 1.67
C GLN A 397 26.94 17.60 1.06
N VAL A 398 26.86 17.59 -0.28
CA VAL A 398 25.87 18.38 -1.04
C VAL A 398 24.95 17.42 -1.77
N GLY A 399 23.66 17.69 -1.74
CA GLY A 399 22.66 16.85 -2.41
C GLY A 399 21.66 17.61 -3.23
N LEU A 400 21.19 16.93 -4.27
CA LEU A 400 20.08 17.32 -5.16
C LEU A 400 19.02 16.24 -5.09
N ASP A 401 17.74 16.65 -5.04
CA ASP A 401 16.56 15.77 -5.05
C ASP A 401 15.54 16.37 -6.03
N TRP A 402 15.42 15.77 -7.21
CA TRP A 402 14.44 16.15 -8.22
C TRP A 402 13.45 15.02 -8.46
N ARG A 403 12.16 15.35 -8.49
CA ARG A 403 11.07 14.41 -8.74
C ARG A 403 9.96 15.08 -9.53
N THR A 404 9.29 14.29 -10.37
CA THR A 404 8.04 14.68 -11.01
C THR A 404 7.07 13.51 -11.01
N ALA A 405 5.79 13.78 -10.75
CA ALA A 405 4.75 12.76 -10.73
C ALA A 405 3.52 13.26 -11.50
N GLY A 406 3.04 12.45 -12.44
CA GLY A 406 1.69 12.57 -12.99
C GLY A 406 0.77 11.61 -12.23
N ILE A 407 -0.34 12.14 -11.72
CA ILE A 407 -1.30 11.41 -10.85
C ILE A 407 -2.70 11.59 -11.42
N GLU A 408 -3.45 10.51 -11.52
CA GLU A 408 -4.84 10.50 -11.97
C GLU A 408 -5.74 9.88 -10.90
N HIS A 409 -6.86 10.53 -10.61
CA HIS A 409 -7.93 10.04 -9.76
C HIS A 409 -9.21 9.97 -10.56
N ALA A 410 -9.82 8.78 -10.63
CA ALA A 410 -11.06 8.56 -11.34
C ALA A 410 -11.99 7.63 -10.54
N ARG A 411 -13.23 7.55 -10.96
CA ARG A 411 -14.15 6.47 -10.57
C ARG A 411 -14.59 5.68 -11.78
N GLU A 412 -14.73 4.37 -11.60
CA GLU A 412 -15.17 3.44 -12.64
C GLU A 412 -16.25 2.52 -12.09
N VAL A 413 -17.15 2.06 -12.98
CA VAL A 413 -18.13 1.03 -12.64
C VAL A 413 -17.41 -0.29 -12.37
N ARG A 414 -17.52 -0.80 -11.14
CA ARG A 414 -16.92 -2.08 -10.71
C ARG A 414 -17.83 -3.26 -11.00
N ASP A 415 -19.10 -3.17 -10.62
CA ASP A 415 -20.10 -4.23 -10.71
C ASP A 415 -21.48 -3.60 -10.82
N LEU A 416 -22.24 -3.99 -11.82
CA LEU A 416 -23.59 -3.48 -12.07
C LEU A 416 -24.66 -4.12 -11.16
N LEU A 417 -24.27 -5.13 -10.36
CA LEU A 417 -25.15 -5.83 -9.43
C LEU A 417 -26.48 -6.29 -10.08
N GLY A 418 -26.38 -6.94 -11.23
CA GLY A 418 -27.52 -7.55 -11.93
C GLY A 418 -28.17 -6.71 -13.02
N GLY A 419 -27.89 -5.41 -13.13
CA GLY A 419 -28.31 -4.59 -14.26
C GLY A 419 -27.35 -4.65 -15.45
N ASP A 420 -27.77 -4.06 -16.57
CA ASP A 420 -27.00 -3.97 -17.80
C ASP A 420 -26.24 -2.66 -17.94
N TYR A 421 -26.74 -1.59 -17.28
CA TYR A 421 -26.15 -0.26 -17.26
C TYR A 421 -26.54 0.50 -15.98
N TYR A 422 -25.80 1.57 -15.72
CA TYR A 422 -26.11 2.59 -14.71
C TYR A 422 -26.27 3.95 -15.39
N VAL A 423 -27.02 4.88 -14.79
CA VAL A 423 -27.11 6.26 -15.26
C VAL A 423 -26.42 7.17 -14.27
N ASP A 424 -25.33 7.75 -14.70
CA ASP A 424 -24.56 8.71 -13.91
C ASP A 424 -25.06 10.14 -14.16
N TYR A 425 -25.35 10.87 -13.09
CA TYR A 425 -25.83 12.26 -13.08
C TYR A 425 -24.81 13.24 -12.47
N ALA A 426 -23.55 12.82 -12.33
CA ALA A 426 -22.54 13.65 -11.67
C ALA A 426 -22.00 14.79 -12.56
N ASP A 427 -22.22 14.72 -13.88
CA ASP A 427 -21.83 15.76 -14.80
C ASP A 427 -22.99 16.75 -15.05
N ASP A 428 -22.86 17.96 -14.52
CA ASP A 428 -23.87 19.03 -14.68
C ASP A 428 -24.08 19.45 -16.15
N ASN A 429 -23.12 19.16 -17.04
CA ASN A 429 -23.26 19.42 -18.48
C ASN A 429 -24.12 18.36 -19.19
N VAL A 430 -24.45 17.25 -18.51
CA VAL A 430 -25.28 16.17 -19.01
C VAL A 430 -26.47 15.94 -18.05
N PRO A 431 -27.39 16.92 -17.93
CA PRO A 431 -28.47 16.89 -16.92
C PRO A 431 -29.44 15.72 -17.12
N ASP A 432 -29.56 15.20 -18.33
CA ASP A 432 -30.34 14.00 -18.62
C ASP A 432 -29.73 12.69 -18.15
N GLY A 433 -28.46 12.73 -17.67
CA GLY A 433 -27.67 11.59 -17.22
C GLY A 433 -26.95 10.87 -18.35
N LYS A 434 -25.79 10.32 -18.03
CA LYS A 434 -24.92 9.52 -18.91
C LYS A 434 -25.15 8.04 -18.67
N VAL A 435 -25.49 7.28 -19.71
CA VAL A 435 -25.54 5.81 -19.64
C VAL A 435 -24.10 5.28 -19.59
N VAL A 436 -23.80 4.48 -18.56
CA VAL A 436 -22.49 3.89 -18.32
C VAL A 436 -22.58 2.40 -18.08
N ARG A 437 -21.58 1.66 -18.49
CA ARG A 437 -21.48 0.21 -18.41
C ARG A 437 -20.30 -0.24 -17.56
N LEU A 438 -20.13 -1.53 -17.41
CA LEU A 438 -19.03 -2.12 -16.63
C LEU A 438 -17.67 -1.60 -17.15
N GLY A 439 -16.88 -0.99 -16.25
CA GLY A 439 -15.57 -0.41 -16.54
C GLY A 439 -15.59 1.05 -17.03
N ASP A 440 -16.77 1.62 -17.31
CA ASP A 440 -16.86 3.02 -17.71
C ASP A 440 -16.59 3.96 -16.55
N GLU A 441 -16.02 5.13 -16.86
CA GLU A 441 -15.78 6.19 -15.90
C GLU A 441 -17.07 6.91 -15.50
N ILE A 442 -17.18 7.22 -14.20
CA ILE A 442 -18.31 7.87 -13.54
C ILE A 442 -17.82 8.94 -12.57
N ALA A 443 -18.69 9.84 -12.22
CA ALA A 443 -18.55 10.87 -11.19
C ALA A 443 -17.44 11.87 -11.48
N TYR A 444 -16.17 11.46 -11.51
CA TYR A 444 -15.03 12.36 -11.77
C TYR A 444 -13.84 11.65 -12.38
N HIS A 445 -13.03 12.44 -13.10
CA HIS A 445 -11.68 12.11 -13.50
C HIS A 445 -10.82 13.37 -13.37
N ASN A 446 -9.84 13.35 -12.50
CA ASN A 446 -8.95 14.46 -12.22
C ASN A 446 -7.50 14.03 -12.46
N SER A 447 -6.71 14.93 -13.06
CA SER A 447 -5.28 14.74 -13.25
C SER A 447 -4.50 15.86 -12.56
N THR A 448 -3.41 15.49 -11.91
CA THR A 448 -2.52 16.40 -11.17
C THR A 448 -1.09 16.09 -11.53
N THR A 449 -0.25 17.13 -11.67
CA THR A 449 1.20 16.99 -11.75
C THR A 449 1.81 17.58 -10.49
N VAL A 450 2.76 16.86 -9.89
CA VAL A 450 3.53 17.35 -8.75
C VAL A 450 5.00 17.36 -9.14
N ASP A 451 5.59 18.54 -9.13
CA ASP A 451 7.02 18.75 -9.37
C ASP A 451 7.71 19.12 -8.06
N TRP A 452 8.81 18.45 -7.78
CA TRP A 452 9.64 18.66 -6.60
C TRP A 452 11.08 18.89 -7.03
N ILE A 453 11.69 19.93 -6.50
CA ILE A 453 13.13 20.14 -6.56
C ILE A 453 13.64 20.60 -5.21
N GLY A 454 14.69 19.96 -4.71
CA GLY A 454 15.31 20.32 -3.45
C GLY A 454 16.81 20.14 -3.47
N GLY A 455 17.47 20.88 -2.60
CA GLY A 455 18.91 20.77 -2.38
C GLY A 455 19.22 20.86 -0.90
N PHE A 456 20.32 20.25 -0.48
CA PHE A 456 20.80 20.30 0.89
C PHE A 456 22.33 20.39 0.94
N LEU A 457 22.80 20.97 2.03
CA LEU A 457 24.19 21.00 2.43
C LEU A 457 24.29 20.46 3.85
N GLN A 458 25.22 19.54 4.07
CA GLN A 458 25.50 18.94 5.37
C GLN A 458 26.98 19.01 5.66
N GLY A 459 27.35 19.28 6.92
CA GLY A 459 28.72 19.23 7.42
C GLY A 459 28.80 18.34 8.64
N ASN A 460 29.81 17.50 8.70
CA ASN A 460 30.16 16.67 9.85
C ASN A 460 31.62 16.93 10.24
N TYR A 461 31.82 17.52 11.43
CA TYR A 461 33.15 17.76 11.98
C TYR A 461 33.37 16.84 13.18
N THR A 462 34.40 16.00 13.09
CA THR A 462 34.78 15.05 14.15
C THR A 462 36.25 15.25 14.52
N LYS A 463 36.50 15.64 15.78
CA LYS A 463 37.83 15.75 16.33
C LYS A 463 37.87 15.26 17.76
N ASP A 464 38.73 14.28 18.07
CA ASP A 464 38.84 13.63 19.37
C ASP A 464 37.49 13.12 19.91
N LYS A 465 36.95 13.78 20.92
CA LYS A 465 35.64 13.49 21.55
C LYS A 465 34.54 14.41 21.06
N LEU A 466 34.85 15.40 20.22
CA LEU A 466 33.89 16.36 19.70
C LEU A 466 33.38 15.90 18.35
N ASN A 467 32.06 15.79 18.24
CA ASN A 467 31.39 15.58 16.97
C ASN A 467 30.33 16.69 16.81
N LEU A 468 30.47 17.49 15.75
CA LEU A 468 29.52 18.55 15.40
C LEU A 468 28.91 18.22 14.07
N TYR A 469 27.61 18.27 14.02
CA TYR A 469 26.80 18.01 12.83
C TYR A 469 25.91 19.21 12.54
N GLY A 470 25.85 19.63 11.29
CA GLY A 470 24.96 20.68 10.83
C GLY A 470 24.40 20.39 9.44
N MET A 471 23.15 20.72 9.21
CA MET A 471 22.49 20.54 7.91
C MET A 471 21.52 21.68 7.65
N GLY A 472 21.49 22.13 6.39
CA GLY A 472 20.49 23.05 5.87
C GLY A 472 20.00 22.60 4.50
N GLY A 473 18.74 22.82 4.20
CA GLY A 473 18.15 22.44 2.91
C GLY A 473 17.01 23.36 2.51
N ILE A 474 16.73 23.38 1.23
CA ILE A 474 15.60 24.09 0.63
C ILE A 474 14.93 23.19 -0.40
N SER A 475 13.62 23.25 -0.45
CA SER A 475 12.84 22.57 -1.49
C SER A 475 11.71 23.48 -2.00
N SER A 476 11.36 23.26 -3.27
CA SER A 476 10.19 23.85 -3.92
C SER A 476 9.30 22.74 -4.44
N ILE A 477 8.01 22.88 -4.23
CA ILE A 477 6.97 21.97 -4.70
C ILE A 477 5.98 22.79 -5.52
N LYS A 478 5.61 22.30 -6.68
CA LYS A 478 4.62 22.91 -7.55
C LYS A 478 3.56 21.89 -7.94
#